data_5c607ed2276f3f885a7ac8c79352866a
#
_entry.id   5c607ed2276f3f885a7ac8c79352866a
#
_cell.length_a   1.000
_cell.length_b   1.000
_cell.length_c   1.000
_cell.angle_alpha   90.00
_cell.angle_beta   90.00
_cell.angle_gamma   90.00
#
_symmetry.space_group_name_H-M   'P 1'
#
loop_
_entity.id
_entity.type
_entity.pdbx_description
1 polymer ?
#
loop_
_entity_poly.entity_id
_entity_poly.type
_entity_poly.pdbx_seq_one_letter_code
_entity_poly.pdbx_strand_id
1 'polypeptide(L)'
;QPSFSVRESDEIFFNNTRIHQYRTEESQALTQQGVKAHRYLKCTRDTTQPLLNFTIINAWRTDQAYIIAEPNVRTFFRDTIHIALNDSVAAIYLDKMDFNAHYEFAAWLFENALNYKRPFILDEGDSLLLYGTQSNEKANLAVLKDYYRLIGRYQ
;
A
#
# COMPACT_ATOMS: atom_id res chain seq x y z
N GLN A 1 17.60 -6.43 -3.51
CA GLN A 1 16.52 -7.18 -2.89
C GLN A 1 16.00 -6.41 -1.66
N PRO A 2 14.72 -6.11 -1.59
CA PRO A 2 14.19 -5.48 -0.39
C PRO A 2 14.20 -6.46 0.78
N SER A 3 14.46 -5.93 1.97
CA SER A 3 14.32 -6.70 3.21
C SER A 3 12.96 -6.38 3.82
N PHE A 4 12.19 -7.40 4.14
CA PHE A 4 10.88 -7.28 4.77
C PHE A 4 10.93 -7.49 6.28
N SER A 5 12.13 -7.62 6.84
CA SER A 5 12.31 -7.91 8.26
C SER A 5 11.87 -6.75 9.14
N VAL A 6 11.21 -7.08 10.24
CA VAL A 6 10.73 -6.13 11.25
C VAL A 6 11.59 -6.32 12.51
N ARG A 7 12.23 -5.24 12.97
CA ARG A 7 12.95 -5.26 14.24
C ARG A 7 11.97 -5.07 15.40
N GLU A 8 12.32 -5.64 16.55
CA GLU A 8 11.48 -5.56 17.74
C GLU A 8 11.13 -4.12 18.13
N SER A 9 12.11 -3.20 18.07
CA SER A 9 11.86 -1.80 18.41
C SER A 9 10.87 -1.13 17.47
N ASP A 10 10.91 -1.45 16.18
CA ASP A 10 10.00 -0.88 15.18
C ASP A 10 8.59 -1.46 15.33
N GLU A 11 8.50 -2.76 15.67
CA GLU A 11 7.21 -3.41 15.96
C GLU A 11 6.56 -2.79 17.21
N ILE A 12 7.33 -2.58 18.27
CA ILE A 12 6.84 -1.94 19.50
C ILE A 12 6.32 -0.54 19.20
N PHE A 13 7.07 0.23 18.42
CA PHE A 13 6.64 1.58 18.04
C PHE A 13 5.29 1.54 17.31
N PHE A 14 5.17 0.67 16.29
CA PHE A 14 3.94 0.56 15.51
C PHE A 14 2.76 0.15 16.40
N ASN A 15 2.95 -0.87 17.23
CA ASN A 15 1.89 -1.41 18.09
C ASN A 15 1.47 -0.42 19.17
N ASN A 16 2.38 0.43 19.63
CA ASN A 16 2.06 1.39 20.70
C ASN A 16 1.51 2.71 20.18
N THR A 17 1.89 3.12 18.97
CA THR A 17 1.57 4.47 18.50
C THR A 17 0.71 4.51 17.25
N ARG A 18 0.75 3.50 16.38
CA ARG A 18 0.09 3.58 15.09
C ARG A 18 -1.05 2.59 14.88
N ILE A 19 -1.01 1.43 15.51
CA ILE A 19 -1.96 0.35 15.24
C ILE A 19 -3.42 0.77 15.43
N HIS A 20 -3.70 1.69 16.33
CA HIS A 20 -5.05 2.19 16.61
C HIS A 20 -5.65 2.99 15.46
N GLN A 21 -4.82 3.41 14.50
CA GLN A 21 -5.26 4.10 13.29
C GLN A 21 -5.68 3.11 12.19
N TYR A 22 -5.58 1.81 12.46
CA TYR A 22 -5.82 0.75 11.49
C TYR A 22 -6.92 -0.19 11.96
N ARG A 23 -7.66 -0.72 10.98
CA ARG A 23 -8.50 -1.89 11.21
C ARG A 23 -7.67 -3.12 10.88
N THR A 24 -7.53 -4.01 11.86
CA THR A 24 -6.77 -5.24 11.68
C THR A 24 -7.72 -6.38 11.36
N GLU A 25 -7.46 -7.07 10.24
CA GLU A 25 -8.21 -8.24 9.84
C GLU A 25 -7.44 -9.49 10.20
N GLU A 26 -8.11 -10.38 10.94
CA GLU A 26 -7.58 -11.65 11.38
C GLU A 26 -8.56 -12.76 10.95
N SER A 27 -8.66 -12.99 9.63
CA SER A 27 -9.48 -14.08 9.15
C SER A 27 -8.83 -15.42 9.51
N GLN A 28 -9.63 -16.48 9.60
CA GLN A 28 -9.12 -17.82 9.89
C GLN A 28 -8.05 -18.24 8.87
N ALA A 29 -8.28 -17.93 7.61
CA ALA A 29 -7.29 -18.22 6.55
C ALA A 29 -5.98 -17.45 6.79
N LEU A 30 -6.06 -16.17 7.13
CA LEU A 30 -4.88 -15.35 7.41
C LEU A 30 -4.18 -15.81 8.70
N THR A 31 -4.94 -16.14 9.73
CA THR A 31 -4.39 -16.62 11.01
C THR A 31 -3.62 -17.92 10.82
N GLN A 32 -4.13 -18.86 10.00
CA GLN A 32 -3.43 -20.11 9.70
C GLN A 32 -2.11 -19.86 8.98
N GLN A 33 -2.05 -18.83 8.14
CA GLN A 33 -0.83 -18.42 7.44
C GLN A 33 0.09 -17.59 8.33
N GLY A 34 -0.39 -17.15 9.49
CA GLY A 34 0.38 -16.30 10.39
C GLY A 34 0.49 -14.87 9.92
N VAL A 35 -0.54 -14.36 9.24
CA VAL A 35 -0.54 -12.99 8.72
C VAL A 35 -1.77 -12.23 9.19
N LYS A 36 -1.61 -10.92 9.36
CA LYS A 36 -2.68 -9.97 9.67
C LYS A 36 -2.63 -8.84 8.66
N ALA A 37 -3.80 -8.36 8.23
CA ALA A 37 -3.89 -7.22 7.34
C ALA A 37 -4.30 -5.98 8.14
N HIS A 38 -3.52 -4.89 8.01
CA HIS A 38 -3.80 -3.61 8.64
C HIS A 38 -4.23 -2.61 7.58
N ARG A 39 -5.49 -2.16 7.66
CA ARG A 39 -6.06 -1.18 6.74
C ARG A 39 -6.32 0.13 7.46
N TYR A 40 -5.77 1.21 6.92
CA TYR A 40 -5.82 2.53 7.54
C TYR A 40 -7.25 3.05 7.55
N LEU A 41 -7.72 3.47 8.72
CA LEU A 41 -9.11 3.91 8.90
C LEU A 41 -9.42 5.19 8.12
N LYS A 42 -8.43 6.01 7.83
CA LYS A 42 -8.60 7.25 7.07
C LYS A 42 -8.64 7.03 5.56
N CYS A 43 -8.29 5.85 5.07
CA CYS A 43 -8.42 5.54 3.65
C CYS A 43 -9.89 5.42 3.27
N THR A 44 -10.22 5.94 2.09
CA THR A 44 -11.60 5.91 1.59
C THR A 44 -12.06 4.49 1.30
N ARG A 45 -13.35 4.23 1.49
CA ARG A 45 -14.01 3.00 1.08
C ARG A 45 -14.93 3.22 -0.12
N ASP A 46 -14.72 4.31 -0.84
CA ASP A 46 -15.50 4.63 -2.03
C ASP A 46 -15.35 3.52 -3.07
N THR A 47 -16.47 3.04 -3.59
CA THR A 47 -16.52 1.99 -4.61
C THR A 47 -17.15 2.51 -5.92
N THR A 48 -17.29 3.82 -6.07
CA THR A 48 -17.95 4.41 -7.24
C THR A 48 -17.00 4.67 -8.40
N GLN A 49 -15.70 4.72 -8.15
CA GLN A 49 -14.68 4.93 -9.17
C GLN A 49 -13.41 4.13 -8.82
N PRO A 50 -12.58 3.79 -9.83
CA PRO A 50 -11.36 3.02 -9.57
C PRO A 50 -10.37 3.80 -8.72
N LEU A 51 -9.83 3.15 -7.70
CA LEU A 51 -8.71 3.66 -6.92
C LEU A 51 -7.96 2.51 -6.24
N LEU A 52 -6.74 2.79 -5.80
CA LEU A 52 -5.93 1.84 -5.03
C LEU A 52 -5.72 2.40 -3.62
N ASN A 53 -5.73 1.50 -2.64
CA ASN A 53 -5.29 1.79 -1.27
C ASN A 53 -4.16 0.83 -0.91
N PHE A 54 -3.20 1.30 -0.11
CA PHE A 54 -2.15 0.44 0.41
C PHE A 54 -2.57 -0.21 1.72
N THR A 55 -2.18 -1.46 1.89
CA THR A 55 -2.47 -2.28 3.08
C THR A 55 -1.17 -2.88 3.58
N ILE A 56 -0.96 -2.83 4.88
CA ILE A 56 0.18 -3.47 5.52
C ILE A 56 -0.19 -4.92 5.85
N ILE A 57 0.63 -5.85 5.40
CA ILE A 57 0.49 -7.27 5.69
C ILE A 57 1.57 -7.65 6.70
N ASN A 58 1.15 -8.04 7.89
CA ASN A 58 2.07 -8.40 8.97
C ASN A 58 2.16 -9.91 9.09
N ALA A 59 3.30 -10.46 8.68
CA ALA A 59 3.63 -11.88 8.84
C ALA A 59 4.35 -12.06 10.18
N TRP A 60 3.58 -12.00 11.26
CA TRP A 60 4.09 -11.91 12.62
C TRP A 60 4.88 -13.14 13.07
N ARG A 61 4.60 -14.32 12.50
CA ARG A 61 5.34 -15.54 12.84
C ARG A 61 6.77 -15.54 12.35
N THR A 62 7.07 -14.77 11.31
CA THR A 62 8.39 -14.70 10.70
C THR A 62 9.04 -13.33 10.87
N ASP A 63 8.44 -12.45 11.68
CA ASP A 63 8.90 -11.08 11.91
C ASP A 63 9.13 -10.34 10.60
N GLN A 64 8.16 -10.42 9.68
CA GLN A 64 8.20 -9.75 8.39
C GLN A 64 6.93 -8.95 8.17
N ALA A 65 7.03 -7.89 7.40
CA ALA A 65 5.88 -7.10 6.97
C ALA A 65 5.99 -6.75 5.50
N TYR A 66 4.86 -6.82 4.82
CA TYR A 66 4.75 -6.52 3.41
C TYR A 66 3.77 -5.37 3.19
N ILE A 67 3.91 -4.70 2.05
CA ILE A 67 2.96 -3.68 1.61
C ILE A 67 2.32 -4.15 0.31
N ILE A 68 1.00 -4.03 0.21
CA ILE A 68 0.30 -4.37 -1.03
C ILE A 68 -0.61 -3.22 -1.43
N ALA A 69 -0.74 -3.02 -2.73
CA ALA A 69 -1.72 -2.11 -3.30
C ALA A 69 -2.97 -2.92 -3.63
N GLU A 70 -4.10 -2.49 -3.07
CA GLU A 70 -5.38 -3.17 -3.27
C GLU A 70 -6.34 -2.30 -4.07
N PRO A 71 -6.92 -2.83 -5.17
CA PRO A 71 -8.05 -2.16 -5.81
C PRO A 71 -9.24 -2.07 -4.86
N ASN A 72 -9.96 -0.96 -4.89
CA ASN A 72 -11.20 -0.81 -4.13
C ASN A 72 -12.30 -1.75 -4.67
N VAL A 73 -12.36 -1.92 -5.99
CA VAL A 73 -13.23 -2.88 -6.66
C VAL A 73 -12.40 -3.57 -7.74
N ARG A 74 -12.21 -4.88 -7.57
CA ARG A 74 -11.31 -5.63 -8.45
C ARG A 74 -11.72 -5.55 -9.92
N THR A 75 -13.01 -5.58 -10.21
CA THR A 75 -13.52 -5.56 -11.58
C THR A 75 -13.33 -4.24 -12.30
N PHE A 76 -12.96 -3.17 -11.59
CA PHE A 76 -12.61 -1.90 -12.22
C PHE A 76 -11.25 -1.96 -12.92
N PHE A 77 -10.43 -2.97 -12.63
CA PHE A 77 -9.05 -3.03 -13.08
C PHE A 77 -8.81 -4.23 -13.97
N ARG A 78 -7.95 -4.04 -14.96
CA ARG A 78 -7.36 -5.13 -15.75
C ARG A 78 -6.16 -5.68 -15.00
N ASP A 79 -5.62 -6.82 -15.47
CA ASP A 79 -4.45 -7.43 -14.85
C ASP A 79 -3.25 -6.47 -14.82
N THR A 80 -3.06 -5.71 -15.91
CA THR A 80 -2.00 -4.71 -15.98
C THR A 80 -2.60 -3.32 -15.89
N ILE A 81 -2.07 -2.51 -14.98
CA ILE A 81 -2.50 -1.14 -14.75
C ILE A 81 -1.38 -0.20 -15.21
N HIS A 82 -1.74 0.84 -15.94
CA HIS A 82 -0.79 1.86 -16.38
C HIS A 82 -0.90 3.07 -15.48
N ILE A 83 0.20 3.46 -14.87
CA ILE A 83 0.27 4.58 -13.93
C ILE A 83 1.18 5.66 -14.52
N ALA A 84 0.68 6.87 -14.60
CA ALA A 84 1.44 8.03 -15.06
C ALA A 84 1.89 8.88 -13.88
N LEU A 85 3.17 9.26 -13.92
CA LEU A 85 3.77 10.27 -13.03
C LEU A 85 4.47 11.29 -13.92
N ASN A 86 3.85 12.44 -14.13
CA ASN A 86 4.33 13.44 -15.08
C ASN A 86 4.59 12.80 -16.46
N ASP A 87 5.85 12.77 -16.91
CA ASP A 87 6.22 12.24 -18.22
C ASP A 87 6.53 10.74 -18.21
N SER A 88 6.52 10.12 -17.03
CA SER A 88 6.82 8.69 -16.89
C SER A 88 5.54 7.89 -16.80
N VAL A 89 5.50 6.75 -17.51
CA VAL A 89 4.39 5.80 -17.43
C VAL A 89 4.97 4.44 -17.07
N ALA A 90 4.39 3.81 -16.06
CA ALA A 90 4.77 2.45 -15.66
C ALA A 90 3.59 1.50 -15.84
N ALA A 91 3.86 0.30 -16.34
CA ALA A 91 2.89 -0.79 -16.40
C ALA A 91 3.09 -1.67 -15.16
N ILE A 92 2.04 -1.82 -14.36
CA ILE A 92 2.10 -2.53 -13.08
C ILE A 92 1.18 -3.73 -13.14
N TYR A 93 1.72 -4.90 -12.83
CA TYR A 93 0.96 -6.12 -12.67
C TYR A 93 0.77 -6.39 -11.18
N LEU A 94 -0.47 -6.31 -10.71
CA LEU A 94 -0.78 -6.41 -9.29
C LEU A 94 -1.17 -7.84 -8.90
N ASP A 95 -0.19 -8.72 -8.85
CA ASP A 95 -0.37 -10.04 -8.25
C ASP A 95 -0.15 -9.92 -6.74
N LYS A 96 -1.15 -10.29 -5.93
CA LYS A 96 -1.07 -10.18 -4.46
C LYS A 96 0.08 -10.96 -3.85
N MET A 97 0.57 -11.99 -4.54
CA MET A 97 1.66 -12.81 -4.02
C MET A 97 3.04 -12.30 -4.39
N ASP A 98 3.13 -11.31 -5.27
CA ASP A 98 4.42 -10.73 -5.66
C ASP A 98 4.74 -9.53 -4.76
N PHE A 99 5.25 -9.81 -3.56
CA PHE A 99 5.56 -8.78 -2.58
C PHE A 99 6.70 -7.85 -3.03
N ASN A 100 7.64 -8.36 -3.83
CA ASN A 100 8.71 -7.51 -4.37
C ASN A 100 8.15 -6.46 -5.32
N ALA A 101 7.23 -6.85 -6.21
CA ALA A 101 6.61 -5.91 -7.14
C ALA A 101 5.80 -4.84 -6.41
N HIS A 102 5.03 -5.23 -5.40
CA HIS A 102 4.28 -4.28 -4.59
C HIS A 102 5.21 -3.33 -3.82
N TYR A 103 6.29 -3.86 -3.27
CA TYR A 103 7.27 -3.04 -2.57
C TYR A 103 7.87 -1.97 -3.49
N GLU A 104 8.30 -2.38 -4.68
CA GLU A 104 8.92 -1.47 -5.64
C GLU A 104 7.92 -0.42 -6.15
N PHE A 105 6.69 -0.83 -6.40
CA PHE A 105 5.62 0.09 -6.77
C PHE A 105 5.38 1.14 -5.68
N ALA A 106 5.26 0.68 -4.44
CA ALA A 106 5.06 1.56 -3.28
C ALA A 106 6.24 2.54 -3.11
N ALA A 107 7.47 2.05 -3.25
CA ALA A 107 8.67 2.87 -3.14
C ALA A 107 8.70 3.96 -4.23
N TRP A 108 8.37 3.59 -5.46
CA TRP A 108 8.30 4.51 -6.58
C TRP A 108 7.29 5.63 -6.31
N LEU A 109 6.10 5.27 -5.85
CA LEU A 109 5.07 6.25 -5.52
C LEU A 109 5.48 7.15 -4.35
N PHE A 110 6.06 6.57 -3.30
CA PHE A 110 6.46 7.31 -2.12
C PHE A 110 7.58 8.32 -2.44
N GLU A 111 8.59 7.89 -3.17
CA GLU A 111 9.70 8.75 -3.57
C GLU A 111 9.23 9.91 -4.45
N ASN A 112 8.32 9.63 -5.39
CA ASN A 112 7.79 10.67 -6.27
C ASN A 112 6.85 11.61 -5.53
N ALA A 113 6.13 11.14 -4.52
CA ALA A 113 5.31 12.01 -3.68
C ALA A 113 6.16 13.01 -2.90
N LEU A 114 7.36 12.62 -2.47
CA LEU A 114 8.31 13.53 -1.81
C LEU A 114 8.76 14.66 -2.75
N ASN A 115 8.65 14.46 -4.05
CA ASN A 115 8.96 15.46 -5.09
C ASN A 115 7.69 16.12 -5.64
N TYR A 116 6.58 16.04 -4.90
CA TYR A 116 5.29 16.65 -5.25
C TYR A 116 4.71 16.15 -6.56
N LYS A 117 5.02 14.93 -6.96
CA LYS A 117 4.46 14.30 -8.15
C LYS A 117 3.25 13.47 -7.78
N ARG A 118 2.18 13.62 -8.55
CA ARG A 118 0.91 12.93 -8.29
C ARG A 118 0.67 11.84 -9.33
N PRO A 119 0.34 10.60 -8.89
CA PRO A 119 0.11 9.51 -9.82
C PRO A 119 -1.34 9.49 -10.34
N PHE A 120 -1.47 9.07 -11.60
CA PHE A 120 -2.77 8.88 -12.25
C PHE A 120 -2.86 7.50 -12.86
N ILE A 121 -4.04 6.89 -12.76
CA ILE A 121 -4.37 5.67 -13.51
C ILE A 121 -4.77 6.11 -14.91
N LEU A 122 -4.16 5.47 -15.91
CA LEU A 122 -4.56 5.66 -17.32
C LEU A 122 -5.57 4.57 -17.68
N ASP A 123 -6.77 4.98 -18.11
CA ASP A 123 -7.84 4.06 -18.47
C ASP A 123 -8.54 4.58 -19.73
N GLU A 124 -8.32 3.90 -20.85
CA GLU A 124 -8.98 4.16 -22.15
C GLU A 124 -9.05 5.65 -22.54
N GLY A 125 -7.91 6.33 -22.41
CA GLY A 125 -7.80 7.75 -22.75
C GLY A 125 -8.12 8.70 -21.60
N ASP A 126 -8.62 8.19 -20.48
CA ASP A 126 -8.87 8.99 -19.29
C ASP A 126 -7.72 8.86 -18.29
N SER A 127 -7.53 9.92 -17.50
CA SER A 127 -6.59 9.94 -16.38
C SER A 127 -7.36 10.14 -15.09
N LEU A 128 -7.22 9.19 -14.17
CA LEU A 128 -7.89 9.23 -12.87
C LEU A 128 -6.85 9.30 -11.78
N LEU A 129 -7.11 10.08 -10.73
CA LEU A 129 -6.21 10.10 -9.56
C LEU A 129 -6.09 8.68 -9.01
N LEU A 130 -4.86 8.21 -8.81
CA LEU A 130 -4.60 6.84 -8.34
C LEU A 130 -5.33 6.52 -7.04
N TYR A 131 -5.36 7.47 -6.12
CA TYR A 131 -5.99 7.31 -4.82
C TYR A 131 -7.43 7.86 -4.78
N GLY A 132 -7.95 8.36 -5.89
CA GLY A 132 -9.29 8.91 -6.01
C GLY A 132 -9.43 10.37 -5.62
N THR A 133 -8.87 10.77 -4.48
CA THR A 133 -8.90 12.16 -3.96
C THR A 133 -7.57 12.53 -3.35
N GLN A 134 -7.34 13.85 -3.17
CA GLN A 134 -6.15 14.31 -2.46
C GLN A 134 -6.14 13.90 -1.00
N SER A 135 -7.30 13.87 -0.36
CA SER A 135 -7.43 13.40 1.01
C SER A 135 -7.01 11.93 1.14
N ASN A 136 -7.43 11.09 0.21
CA ASN A 136 -7.04 9.68 0.21
C ASN A 136 -5.58 9.48 -0.17
N GLU A 137 -5.01 10.36 -0.99
CA GLU A 137 -3.57 10.37 -1.26
C GLU A 137 -2.79 10.58 0.04
N LYS A 138 -3.15 11.58 0.85
CA LYS A 138 -2.51 11.83 2.13
C LYS A 138 -2.62 10.63 3.07
N ALA A 139 -3.80 9.99 3.10
CA ALA A 139 -4.00 8.79 3.91
C ALA A 139 -3.05 7.67 3.48
N ASN A 140 -2.93 7.43 2.18
CA ASN A 140 -2.04 6.38 1.67
C ASN A 140 -0.56 6.71 1.89
N LEU A 141 -0.17 7.96 1.80
CA LEU A 141 1.20 8.37 2.13
C LEU A 141 1.52 8.11 3.59
N ALA A 142 0.55 8.30 4.49
CA ALA A 142 0.71 7.94 5.90
C ALA A 142 0.92 6.43 6.08
N VAL A 143 0.19 5.61 5.34
CA VAL A 143 0.37 4.14 5.37
C VAL A 143 1.79 3.78 4.91
N LEU A 144 2.25 4.35 3.80
CA LEU A 144 3.59 4.07 3.29
C LEU A 144 4.67 4.48 4.27
N LYS A 145 4.50 5.64 4.91
CA LYS A 145 5.43 6.11 5.95
C LYS A 145 5.45 5.14 7.12
N ASP A 146 4.29 4.71 7.61
CA ASP A 146 4.20 3.73 8.69
C ASP A 146 4.87 2.41 8.30
N TYR A 147 4.65 1.95 7.08
CA TYR A 147 5.23 0.71 6.59
C TYR A 147 6.76 0.79 6.53
N TYR A 148 7.31 1.85 5.90
CA TYR A 148 8.76 1.98 5.78
C TYR A 148 9.44 2.15 7.14
N ARG A 149 8.76 2.79 8.08
CA ARG A 149 9.25 2.84 9.46
C ARG A 149 9.25 1.45 10.11
N LEU A 150 8.17 0.67 9.88
CA LEU A 150 8.02 -0.67 10.44
C LEU A 150 9.15 -1.61 9.99
N ILE A 151 9.59 -1.49 8.76
CA ILE A 151 10.71 -2.31 8.23
C ILE A 151 12.07 -1.60 8.37
N GLY A 152 12.13 -0.51 9.14
CA GLY A 152 13.40 0.17 9.45
C GLY A 152 13.98 1.02 8.32
N ARG A 153 13.18 1.41 7.33
CA ARG A 153 13.62 2.18 6.15
C ARG A 153 13.35 3.67 6.25
N TYR A 154 12.59 4.08 7.26
CA TYR A 154 12.22 5.50 7.44
C TYR A 154 12.31 5.83 8.93
N GLN A 155 13.07 6.89 9.24
CA GLN A 155 13.26 7.32 10.62
C GLN A 155 12.87 8.78 10.81
#